data_77348c2f7cb8263edc2c4e62fb93d6f1
#
_entry.id   77348c2f7cb8263edc2c4e62fb93d6f1
#
_cell.length_a   1.000
_cell.length_b   1.000
_cell.length_c   1.000
_cell.angle_alpha   90.00
_cell.angle_beta   90.00
_cell.angle_gamma   90.00
#
_symmetry.space_group_name_H-M   'P 1'
#
loop_
_entity.id
_entity.type
_entity.pdbx_description
1 polymer ?
#
loop_
_entity_poly.entity_id
_entity_poly.type
_entity_poly.pdbx_seq_one_letter_code
_entity_poly.pdbx_strand_id
1 'polypeptide(L)'
;MAAKLGNRTAFIGKVGRDAFGSFLKKTMEDAGVDVSGLIVSPDYPTTLAFVQLDASGDRSFTFYRNQSADIMLQKNEISENLLHSCRILHFGSVSLTAEPSKSSTLYAVTQAKQAGAWISYDPNYRPLLWNEENVARTTMLEAMDLADFVKVSDEELVFLTGETDLAAGARILQKKGMRILVVTRGALGADFFAGDLHGHCDTIRVEVKDTTGAGDAFLGAFLHGLLTQSADLDHLCEKTLTKLVCFANIAGALTATGKGAINSMPEVEEICRFL
;
A
#
# COMPACT_ATOMS: atom_id res chain seq x y z
N MET A 1 6.65 -7.65 -0.49
CA MET A 1 6.59 -8.20 0.90
C MET A 1 5.68 -9.42 0.98
N ALA A 2 4.38 -9.33 0.72
CA ALA A 2 3.46 -10.47 0.85
C ALA A 2 3.90 -11.72 0.08
N ALA A 3 4.41 -11.61 -1.15
CA ALA A 3 4.97 -12.71 -1.92
C ALA A 3 6.21 -13.33 -1.24
N LYS A 4 7.13 -12.51 -0.75
CA LYS A 4 8.31 -12.97 0.02
C LYS A 4 7.95 -13.75 1.27
N LEU A 5 6.82 -13.43 1.90
CA LEU A 5 6.28 -14.15 3.05
C LEU A 5 5.47 -15.40 2.66
N GLY A 6 5.52 -15.82 1.38
CA GLY A 6 4.90 -17.05 0.89
C GLY A 6 3.44 -16.94 0.47
N ASN A 7 2.85 -15.75 0.42
CA ASN A 7 1.51 -15.59 -0.13
C ASN A 7 1.50 -15.67 -1.66
N ARG A 8 0.46 -16.26 -2.21
CA ARG A 8 0.15 -16.15 -3.64
C ARG A 8 -0.29 -14.70 -3.92
N THR A 9 0.53 -13.96 -4.65
CA THR A 9 0.32 -12.54 -4.89
C THR A 9 0.34 -12.28 -6.38
N ALA A 10 -0.64 -11.51 -6.88
CA ALA A 10 -0.71 -11.06 -8.26
C ALA A 10 -0.70 -9.53 -8.34
N PHE A 11 -0.20 -8.99 -9.44
CA PHE A 11 -0.20 -7.56 -9.71
C PHE A 11 -1.06 -7.23 -10.93
N ILE A 12 -1.96 -6.26 -10.76
CA ILE A 12 -2.76 -5.67 -11.85
C ILE A 12 -2.24 -4.27 -12.11
N GLY A 13 -1.85 -3.99 -13.34
CA GLY A 13 -1.32 -2.69 -13.73
C GLY A 13 -0.90 -2.65 -15.18
N LYS A 14 -0.23 -1.54 -15.59
CA LYS A 14 0.21 -1.35 -16.96
C LYS A 14 1.56 -0.67 -17.01
N VAL A 15 2.44 -1.19 -17.86
CA VAL A 15 3.78 -0.64 -18.15
C VAL A 15 3.95 -0.46 -19.66
N GLY A 16 4.93 0.32 -20.06
CA GLY A 16 5.28 0.49 -21.47
C GLY A 16 6.06 -0.70 -22.03
N ARG A 17 6.05 -0.86 -23.34
CA ARG A 17 6.93 -1.77 -24.09
C ARG A 17 8.31 -1.14 -24.24
N ASP A 18 8.98 -0.91 -23.13
CA ASP A 18 10.30 -0.29 -23.04
C ASP A 18 11.19 -1.05 -22.04
N ALA A 19 12.44 -0.62 -21.91
CA ALA A 19 13.40 -1.25 -21.01
C ALA A 19 12.98 -1.16 -19.54
N PHE A 20 12.29 -0.09 -19.15
CA PHE A 20 11.82 0.11 -17.78
C PHE A 20 10.64 -0.81 -17.46
N GLY A 21 9.67 -0.95 -18.39
CA GLY A 21 8.56 -1.89 -18.24
C GLY A 21 9.04 -3.33 -18.16
N SER A 22 10.01 -3.70 -19.00
CA SER A 22 10.63 -5.03 -18.97
C SER A 22 11.36 -5.28 -17.65
N PHE A 23 12.09 -4.28 -17.14
CA PHE A 23 12.77 -4.34 -15.85
C PHE A 23 11.78 -4.53 -14.68
N LEU A 24 10.70 -3.72 -14.63
CA LEU A 24 9.69 -3.82 -13.59
C LEU A 24 8.98 -5.18 -13.60
N LYS A 25 8.60 -5.66 -14.80
CA LYS A 25 7.98 -6.97 -14.94
C LYS A 25 8.88 -8.07 -14.39
N LYS A 26 10.14 -8.10 -14.87
CA LYS A 26 11.11 -9.10 -14.38
C LYS A 26 11.35 -9.01 -12.88
N THR A 27 11.46 -7.81 -12.32
CA THR A 27 11.67 -7.62 -10.87
C THR A 27 10.51 -8.20 -10.05
N MET A 28 9.27 -8.04 -10.52
CA MET A 28 8.10 -8.64 -9.85
C MET A 28 8.08 -10.16 -9.99
N GLU A 29 8.39 -10.70 -11.18
CA GLU A 29 8.51 -12.14 -11.42
C GLU A 29 9.58 -12.77 -10.53
N ASP A 30 10.77 -12.15 -10.44
CA ASP A 30 11.88 -12.60 -9.59
C ASP A 30 11.51 -12.55 -8.09
N ALA A 31 10.62 -11.64 -7.69
CA ALA A 31 10.07 -11.55 -6.34
C ALA A 31 8.89 -12.50 -6.06
N GLY A 32 8.55 -13.39 -7.01
CA GLY A 32 7.47 -14.37 -6.87
C GLY A 32 6.05 -13.81 -7.02
N VAL A 33 5.90 -12.65 -7.66
CA VAL A 33 4.59 -12.04 -7.96
C VAL A 33 4.09 -12.53 -9.31
N ASP A 34 2.83 -12.99 -9.37
CA ASP A 34 2.15 -13.30 -10.64
C ASP A 34 1.88 -11.99 -11.41
N VAL A 35 2.49 -11.89 -12.57
CA VAL A 35 2.38 -10.74 -13.47
C VAL A 35 1.39 -10.96 -14.63
N SER A 36 0.52 -11.96 -14.52
CA SER A 36 -0.50 -12.23 -15.56
C SER A 36 -1.50 -11.09 -15.72
N GLY A 37 -1.67 -10.25 -14.71
CA GLY A 37 -2.46 -9.02 -14.75
C GLY A 37 -1.67 -7.76 -15.16
N LEU A 38 -0.38 -7.88 -15.48
CA LEU A 38 0.44 -6.76 -15.93
C LEU A 38 0.37 -6.59 -17.44
N ILE A 39 -0.25 -5.51 -17.89
CA ILE A 39 -0.39 -5.17 -19.29
C ILE A 39 0.87 -4.47 -19.79
N VAL A 40 1.38 -4.87 -20.97
CA VAL A 40 2.51 -4.21 -21.63
C VAL A 40 1.98 -3.42 -22.82
N SER A 41 1.96 -2.11 -22.69
CA SER A 41 1.44 -1.19 -23.72
C SER A 41 2.46 -0.92 -24.81
N PRO A 42 2.09 -1.03 -26.10
CA PRO A 42 2.94 -0.55 -27.18
C PRO A 42 2.88 0.97 -27.37
N ASP A 43 1.84 1.64 -26.84
CA ASP A 43 1.48 3.02 -27.18
C ASP A 43 1.90 4.03 -26.10
N TYR A 44 2.05 3.57 -24.85
CA TYR A 44 2.33 4.44 -23.71
C TYR A 44 3.62 4.03 -23.01
N PRO A 45 4.51 4.98 -22.67
CA PRO A 45 5.77 4.68 -21.97
C PRO A 45 5.54 4.33 -20.50
N THR A 46 6.50 3.64 -19.91
CA THR A 46 6.53 3.41 -18.48
C THR A 46 6.75 4.73 -17.73
N THR A 47 6.01 4.97 -16.65
CA THR A 47 6.25 6.11 -15.73
C THR A 47 7.66 6.05 -15.14
N LEU A 48 8.32 7.20 -15.10
CA LEU A 48 9.61 7.35 -14.45
C LEU A 48 9.50 8.35 -13.29
N ALA A 49 10.15 8.02 -12.18
CA ALA A 49 10.35 8.92 -11.05
C ALA A 49 11.85 9.07 -10.81
N PHE A 50 12.36 10.28 -10.95
CA PHE A 50 13.74 10.59 -10.64
C PHE A 50 13.82 11.12 -9.21
N VAL A 51 14.71 10.56 -8.42
CA VAL A 51 15.00 10.99 -7.05
C VAL A 51 16.31 11.76 -7.08
N GLN A 52 16.28 12.98 -6.63
CA GLN A 52 17.47 13.82 -6.45
C GLN A 52 17.70 14.01 -4.94
N LEU A 53 18.93 13.86 -4.51
CA LEU A 53 19.37 14.19 -3.16
C LEU A 53 20.08 15.54 -3.22
N ASP A 54 19.70 16.47 -2.37
CA ASP A 54 20.43 17.70 -2.19
C ASP A 54 21.64 17.53 -1.26
N ALA A 55 22.38 18.61 -1.02
CA ALA A 55 23.58 18.60 -0.17
C ALA A 55 23.27 18.32 1.32
N SER A 56 22.03 18.51 1.77
CA SER A 56 21.53 18.18 3.12
C SER A 56 21.03 16.75 3.23
N GLY A 57 20.89 16.04 2.10
CA GLY A 57 20.32 14.69 2.04
C GLY A 57 18.81 14.67 1.87
N ASP A 58 18.20 15.83 1.70
CA ASP A 58 16.77 15.93 1.40
C ASP A 58 16.47 15.45 0.00
N ARG A 59 15.29 14.79 -0.15
CA ARG A 59 14.87 14.18 -1.41
C ARG A 59 13.89 15.06 -2.14
N SER A 60 14.17 15.28 -3.42
CA SER A 60 13.20 15.82 -4.36
C SER A 60 12.85 14.78 -5.43
N PHE A 61 11.60 14.81 -5.90
CA PHE A 61 11.10 13.90 -6.91
C PHE A 61 10.69 14.67 -8.16
N THR A 62 11.06 14.13 -9.31
CA THR A 62 10.55 14.58 -10.61
C THR A 62 9.87 13.41 -11.29
N PHE A 63 8.58 13.56 -11.60
CA PHE A 63 7.78 12.52 -12.26
C PHE A 63 7.63 12.80 -13.74
N TYR A 64 7.96 11.82 -14.56
CA TYR A 64 7.60 11.77 -15.98
C TYR A 64 6.41 10.82 -16.13
N ARG A 65 5.20 11.35 -15.94
CA ARG A 65 3.94 10.60 -15.89
C ARG A 65 2.85 11.21 -16.75
N ASN A 66 3.23 11.89 -17.82
CA ASN A 66 2.26 12.43 -18.79
C ASN A 66 1.93 11.36 -19.83
N GLN A 67 0.66 10.96 -19.92
CA GLN A 67 0.17 9.88 -20.79
C GLN A 67 1.01 8.59 -20.68
N SER A 68 1.44 8.25 -19.49
CA SER A 68 2.18 7.01 -19.23
C SER A 68 1.26 5.82 -19.03
N ALA A 69 1.82 4.62 -19.19
CA ALA A 69 1.05 3.38 -19.25
C ALA A 69 0.17 3.14 -18.02
N ASP A 70 0.67 3.44 -16.81
CA ASP A 70 -0.04 3.19 -15.56
C ASP A 70 -1.35 3.97 -15.44
N ILE A 71 -1.41 5.22 -15.92
CA ILE A 71 -2.65 6.02 -15.93
C ILE A 71 -3.60 5.63 -17.07
N MET A 72 -3.13 4.87 -18.03
CA MET A 72 -3.88 4.45 -19.22
C MET A 72 -4.41 3.01 -19.11
N LEU A 73 -4.48 2.45 -17.90
CA LEU A 73 -5.10 1.15 -17.66
C LEU A 73 -6.62 1.24 -17.87
N GLN A 74 -7.15 0.37 -18.74
CA GLN A 74 -8.57 0.33 -19.08
C GLN A 74 -9.28 -0.80 -18.31
N LYS A 75 -10.59 -0.64 -18.08
CA LYS A 75 -11.42 -1.66 -17.39
C LYS A 75 -11.39 -3.02 -18.09
N ASN A 76 -11.43 -3.03 -19.42
CA ASN A 76 -11.42 -4.26 -20.23
C ASN A 76 -10.05 -4.96 -20.28
N GLU A 77 -8.99 -4.35 -19.73
CA GLU A 77 -7.66 -4.95 -19.60
C GLU A 77 -7.50 -5.67 -18.25
N ILE A 78 -8.44 -5.49 -17.31
CA ILE A 78 -8.36 -6.09 -15.98
C ILE A 78 -8.86 -7.53 -16.02
N SER A 79 -8.07 -8.45 -15.48
CA SER A 79 -8.41 -9.86 -15.38
C SER A 79 -9.50 -10.11 -14.32
N GLU A 80 -10.71 -10.42 -14.75
CA GLU A 80 -11.80 -10.79 -13.84
C GLU A 80 -11.48 -12.04 -13.00
N ASN A 81 -10.72 -12.99 -13.57
CA ASN A 81 -10.30 -14.19 -12.84
C ASN A 81 -9.44 -13.84 -11.62
N LEU A 82 -8.55 -12.86 -11.73
CA LEU A 82 -7.75 -12.39 -10.59
C LEU A 82 -8.64 -11.71 -9.53
N LEU A 83 -9.62 -10.91 -9.96
CA LEU A 83 -10.55 -10.23 -9.04
C LEU A 83 -11.42 -11.21 -8.29
N HIS A 84 -11.95 -12.24 -8.97
CA HIS A 84 -12.86 -13.23 -8.37
C HIS A 84 -12.14 -14.28 -7.52
N SER A 85 -10.83 -14.46 -7.70
CA SER A 85 -10.04 -15.45 -6.95
C SER A 85 -9.25 -14.87 -5.79
N CYS A 86 -9.13 -13.55 -5.66
CA CYS A 86 -8.37 -12.94 -4.59
C CYS A 86 -9.15 -12.95 -3.26
N ARG A 87 -8.42 -13.14 -2.15
CA ARG A 87 -8.97 -12.96 -0.80
C ARG A 87 -8.86 -11.53 -0.31
N ILE A 88 -7.83 -10.82 -0.76
CA ILE A 88 -7.60 -9.40 -0.48
C ILE A 88 -7.25 -8.72 -1.79
N LEU A 89 -7.94 -7.62 -2.11
CA LEU A 89 -7.51 -6.67 -3.13
C LEU A 89 -6.96 -5.43 -2.43
N HIS A 90 -5.72 -5.08 -2.76
CA HIS A 90 -5.08 -3.86 -2.26
C HIS A 90 -4.96 -2.82 -3.37
N PHE A 91 -5.23 -1.55 -3.03
CA PHE A 91 -5.03 -0.42 -3.94
C PHE A 91 -4.57 0.83 -3.19
N GLY A 92 -4.02 1.79 -3.93
CA GLY A 92 -3.57 3.09 -3.40
C GLY A 92 -4.10 4.26 -4.20
N SER A 93 -3.87 5.47 -3.70
CA SER A 93 -4.41 6.69 -4.33
C SER A 93 -3.70 7.08 -5.64
N VAL A 94 -2.50 6.58 -5.88
CA VAL A 94 -1.74 6.90 -7.10
C VAL A 94 -2.49 6.48 -8.37
N SER A 95 -3.21 5.37 -8.34
CA SER A 95 -4.05 4.91 -9.45
C SER A 95 -5.36 5.71 -9.61
N LEU A 96 -5.68 6.57 -8.64
CA LEU A 96 -6.89 7.42 -8.64
C LEU A 96 -6.64 8.84 -9.12
N THR A 97 -5.40 9.16 -9.51
CA THR A 97 -4.99 10.53 -9.90
C THR A 97 -5.49 10.98 -11.25
N ALA A 98 -5.80 10.04 -12.16
CA ALA A 98 -6.21 10.34 -13.54
C ALA A 98 -7.08 9.24 -14.13
N GLU A 99 -7.91 9.62 -15.10
CA GLU A 99 -8.65 8.68 -15.96
C GLU A 99 -7.75 8.14 -17.09
N PRO A 100 -7.97 6.93 -17.57
CA PRO A 100 -9.00 5.95 -17.18
C PRO A 100 -8.61 5.07 -15.98
N SER A 101 -7.40 5.18 -15.45
CA SER A 101 -6.91 4.36 -14.33
C SER A 101 -7.80 4.46 -13.08
N LYS A 102 -8.29 5.67 -12.74
CA LYS A 102 -9.22 5.89 -11.62
C LYS A 102 -10.48 5.01 -11.76
N SER A 103 -11.19 5.15 -12.88
CA SER A 103 -12.42 4.36 -13.12
C SER A 103 -12.13 2.86 -13.18
N SER A 104 -10.98 2.46 -13.69
CA SER A 104 -10.56 1.06 -13.80
C SER A 104 -10.23 0.47 -12.42
N THR A 105 -9.53 1.23 -11.57
CA THR A 105 -9.23 0.83 -10.18
C THR A 105 -10.52 0.67 -9.36
N LEU A 106 -11.43 1.65 -9.44
CA LEU A 106 -12.70 1.58 -8.71
C LEU A 106 -13.59 0.42 -9.20
N TYR A 107 -13.56 0.12 -10.50
CA TYR A 107 -14.20 -1.07 -11.04
C TYR A 107 -13.60 -2.34 -10.43
N ALA A 108 -12.27 -2.49 -10.43
CA ALA A 108 -11.60 -3.66 -9.85
C ALA A 108 -11.94 -3.85 -8.38
N VAL A 109 -11.93 -2.77 -7.58
CA VAL A 109 -12.31 -2.78 -6.16
C VAL A 109 -13.76 -3.27 -5.99
N THR A 110 -14.68 -2.73 -6.80
CA THR A 110 -16.09 -3.11 -6.74
C THR A 110 -16.31 -4.59 -7.08
N GLN A 111 -15.67 -5.10 -8.15
CA GLN A 111 -15.79 -6.50 -8.56
C GLN A 111 -15.20 -7.46 -7.52
N ALA A 112 -14.02 -7.16 -7.00
CA ALA A 112 -13.39 -7.98 -5.96
C ALA A 112 -14.24 -8.00 -4.68
N LYS A 113 -14.79 -6.86 -4.25
CA LYS A 113 -15.68 -6.77 -3.08
C LYS A 113 -16.95 -7.58 -3.27
N GLN A 114 -17.57 -7.52 -4.46
CA GLN A 114 -18.74 -8.34 -4.81
C GLN A 114 -18.43 -9.84 -4.82
N ALA A 115 -17.21 -10.22 -5.18
CA ALA A 115 -16.72 -11.60 -5.11
C ALA A 115 -16.36 -12.07 -3.68
N GLY A 116 -16.47 -11.18 -2.67
CA GLY A 116 -16.20 -11.50 -1.27
C GLY A 116 -14.76 -11.27 -0.82
N ALA A 117 -13.95 -10.58 -1.62
CA ALA A 117 -12.62 -10.17 -1.20
C ALA A 117 -12.67 -9.04 -0.17
N TRP A 118 -11.73 -9.04 0.77
CA TRP A 118 -11.45 -7.88 1.62
C TRP A 118 -10.73 -6.80 0.83
N ILE A 119 -11.10 -5.56 1.07
CA ILE A 119 -10.50 -4.42 0.40
C ILE A 119 -9.52 -3.72 1.33
N SER A 120 -8.26 -3.68 0.93
CA SER A 120 -7.17 -2.98 1.61
C SER A 120 -6.84 -1.69 0.87
N TYR A 121 -6.69 -0.60 1.59
CA TYR A 121 -6.37 0.70 1.03
C TYR A 121 -5.22 1.39 1.79
N ASP A 122 -4.26 1.93 1.04
CA ASP A 122 -3.22 2.85 1.52
C ASP A 122 -3.25 4.10 0.64
N PRO A 123 -3.64 5.27 1.15
CA PRO A 123 -3.60 6.51 0.37
C PRO A 123 -2.25 6.72 -0.30
N ASN A 124 -1.19 6.51 0.43
CA ASN A 124 0.19 6.67 -0.03
C ASN A 124 0.36 8.00 -0.79
N TYR A 125 -0.03 9.09 -0.13
CA TYR A 125 -0.16 10.42 -0.71
C TYR A 125 1.14 10.91 -1.35
N ARG A 126 1.04 11.32 -2.60
CA ARG A 126 2.15 11.91 -3.37
C ARG A 126 1.70 13.27 -3.91
N PRO A 127 1.96 14.38 -3.19
CA PRO A 127 1.45 15.71 -3.55
C PRO A 127 1.70 16.07 -5.02
N LEU A 128 2.88 15.75 -5.53
CA LEU A 128 3.30 16.09 -6.91
C LEU A 128 2.51 15.36 -8.01
N LEU A 129 1.72 14.35 -7.68
CA LEU A 129 0.89 13.61 -8.64
C LEU A 129 -0.55 14.12 -8.71
N TRP A 130 -0.90 15.11 -7.89
CA TRP A 130 -2.25 15.67 -7.83
C TRP A 130 -2.24 17.13 -8.29
N ASN A 131 -3.25 17.52 -9.06
CA ASN A 131 -3.38 18.90 -9.54
C ASN A 131 -3.78 19.87 -8.42
N GLU A 132 -4.59 19.39 -7.48
CA GLU A 132 -5.10 20.17 -6.38
C GLU A 132 -5.20 19.34 -5.10
N GLU A 133 -4.77 19.92 -3.98
CA GLU A 133 -4.77 19.26 -2.67
C GLU A 133 -6.17 18.83 -2.21
N ASN A 134 -7.18 19.68 -2.42
CA ASN A 134 -8.54 19.36 -2.04
C ASN A 134 -9.13 18.21 -2.86
N VAL A 135 -8.78 18.11 -4.15
CA VAL A 135 -9.16 16.97 -5.00
C VAL A 135 -8.52 15.68 -4.50
N ALA A 136 -7.23 15.73 -4.13
CA ALA A 136 -6.53 14.60 -3.53
C ALA A 136 -7.23 14.13 -2.25
N ARG A 137 -7.44 15.05 -1.29
CA ARG A 137 -8.09 14.76 -0.01
C ARG A 137 -9.47 14.14 -0.19
N THR A 138 -10.32 14.75 -1.02
CA THR A 138 -11.68 14.26 -1.27
C THR A 138 -11.65 12.86 -1.89
N THR A 139 -10.85 12.67 -2.94
CA THR A 139 -10.75 11.37 -3.62
C THR A 139 -10.24 10.28 -2.68
N MET A 140 -9.25 10.59 -1.83
CA MET A 140 -8.73 9.63 -0.84
C MET A 140 -9.78 9.27 0.21
N LEU A 141 -10.53 10.25 0.71
CA LEU A 141 -11.60 10.01 1.68
C LEU A 141 -12.77 9.21 1.07
N GLU A 142 -13.12 9.45 -0.19
CA GLU A 142 -14.13 8.65 -0.90
C GLU A 142 -13.68 7.21 -1.13
N ALA A 143 -12.40 6.99 -1.43
CA ALA A 143 -11.84 5.65 -1.60
C ALA A 143 -11.86 4.83 -0.30
N MET A 144 -11.76 5.47 0.86
CA MET A 144 -11.86 4.81 2.17
C MET A 144 -13.23 4.18 2.42
N ASP A 145 -14.31 4.73 1.85
CA ASP A 145 -15.68 4.16 1.99
C ASP A 145 -15.80 2.75 1.37
N LEU A 146 -14.84 2.37 0.52
CA LEU A 146 -14.81 1.05 -0.11
C LEU A 146 -14.00 0.03 0.68
N ALA A 147 -13.12 0.49 1.59
CA ALA A 147 -12.09 -0.33 2.22
C ALA A 147 -12.58 -0.97 3.53
N ASP A 148 -12.17 -2.22 3.74
CA ASP A 148 -12.34 -2.94 5.01
C ASP A 148 -11.14 -2.69 5.95
N PHE A 149 -9.96 -2.52 5.36
CA PHE A 149 -8.72 -2.21 6.04
C PHE A 149 -8.04 -0.99 5.42
N VAL A 150 -7.65 -0.02 6.24
CA VAL A 150 -6.95 1.19 5.82
C VAL A 150 -5.66 1.36 6.63
N LYS A 151 -4.55 1.62 5.95
CA LYS A 151 -3.32 2.09 6.57
C LYS A 151 -3.06 3.52 6.12
N VAL A 152 -2.73 4.39 7.05
CA VAL A 152 -2.26 5.76 6.79
C VAL A 152 -0.98 6.03 7.58
N SER A 153 -0.18 7.01 7.18
CA SER A 153 0.81 7.59 8.07
C SER A 153 0.17 8.63 9.00
N ASP A 154 0.87 9.01 10.06
CA ASP A 154 0.43 10.12 10.94
C ASP A 154 0.31 11.44 10.17
N GLU A 155 1.21 11.72 9.24
CA GLU A 155 1.14 12.88 8.35
C GLU A 155 -0.10 12.83 7.44
N GLU A 156 -0.41 11.66 6.88
CA GLU A 156 -1.61 11.45 6.07
C GLU A 156 -2.88 11.57 6.90
N LEU A 157 -2.88 11.11 8.15
CA LEU A 157 -4.01 11.29 9.05
C LEU A 157 -4.30 12.77 9.27
N VAL A 158 -3.28 13.59 9.55
CA VAL A 158 -3.41 15.05 9.68
C VAL A 158 -3.90 15.66 8.37
N PHE A 159 -3.32 15.28 7.25
CA PHE A 159 -3.74 15.77 5.92
C PHE A 159 -5.22 15.50 5.63
N LEU A 160 -5.69 14.30 5.96
CA LEU A 160 -7.06 13.86 5.64
C LEU A 160 -8.11 14.43 6.60
N THR A 161 -7.76 14.62 7.86
CA THR A 161 -8.72 14.99 8.91
C THR A 161 -8.58 16.42 9.43
N GLY A 162 -7.40 17.02 9.28
CA GLY A 162 -7.04 18.29 9.92
C GLY A 162 -6.71 18.17 11.40
N GLU A 163 -6.77 16.96 12.00
CA GLU A 163 -6.54 16.71 13.41
C GLU A 163 -5.10 16.28 13.66
N THR A 164 -4.46 16.90 14.66
CA THR A 164 -3.13 16.54 15.12
C THR A 164 -3.15 15.49 16.26
N ASP A 165 -4.26 15.40 16.97
CA ASP A 165 -4.49 14.32 17.93
C ASP A 165 -4.82 13.02 17.22
N LEU A 166 -4.00 12.01 17.44
CA LEU A 166 -4.10 10.72 16.78
C LEU A 166 -5.47 10.05 16.96
N ALA A 167 -5.97 10.06 18.20
CA ALA A 167 -7.24 9.39 18.51
C ALA A 167 -8.44 10.17 17.96
N ALA A 168 -8.38 11.49 17.92
CA ALA A 168 -9.41 12.32 17.29
C ALA A 168 -9.44 12.10 15.78
N GLY A 169 -8.28 12.13 15.12
CA GLY A 169 -8.16 11.86 13.68
C GLY A 169 -8.63 10.45 13.33
N ALA A 170 -8.21 9.44 14.09
CA ALA A 170 -8.65 8.05 13.89
C ALA A 170 -10.17 7.90 13.98
N ARG A 171 -10.81 8.52 14.98
CA ARG A 171 -12.29 8.52 15.12
C ARG A 171 -13.00 9.14 13.91
N ILE A 172 -12.40 10.17 13.28
CA ILE A 172 -12.96 10.76 12.06
C ILE A 172 -12.89 9.76 10.90
N LEU A 173 -11.72 9.13 10.70
CA LEU A 173 -11.56 8.16 9.62
C LEU A 173 -12.40 6.89 9.83
N GLN A 174 -12.53 6.39 11.06
CA GLN A 174 -13.36 5.22 11.36
C GLN A 174 -14.84 5.40 10.97
N LYS A 175 -15.36 6.65 10.93
CA LYS A 175 -16.72 6.94 10.44
C LYS A 175 -16.93 6.57 8.97
N LYS A 176 -15.85 6.32 8.21
CA LYS A 176 -15.89 5.82 6.84
C LYS A 176 -16.28 4.34 6.74
N GLY A 177 -16.38 3.63 7.87
CA GLY A 177 -16.92 2.27 7.93
C GLY A 177 -15.87 1.16 7.80
N MET A 178 -14.59 1.49 7.74
CA MET A 178 -13.53 0.48 7.74
C MET A 178 -13.51 -0.31 9.05
N ARG A 179 -13.16 -1.59 8.97
CA ARG A 179 -13.06 -2.49 10.13
C ARG A 179 -11.77 -2.29 10.91
N ILE A 180 -10.67 -2.02 10.21
CA ILE A 180 -9.35 -1.80 10.81
C ILE A 180 -8.72 -0.56 10.18
N LEU A 181 -8.29 0.36 11.02
CA LEU A 181 -7.41 1.47 10.68
C LEU A 181 -6.06 1.25 11.37
N VAL A 182 -4.98 1.36 10.61
CA VAL A 182 -3.62 1.41 11.16
C VAL A 182 -2.99 2.74 10.81
N VAL A 183 -2.38 3.37 11.82
CA VAL A 183 -1.64 4.63 11.67
C VAL A 183 -0.17 4.36 11.94
N THR A 184 0.66 4.41 10.92
CA THR A 184 2.13 4.24 11.04
C THR A 184 2.78 5.57 11.39
N ARG A 185 3.77 5.54 12.32
CA ARG A 185 4.42 6.73 12.89
C ARG A 185 5.95 6.65 12.80
N GLY A 186 6.44 6.05 11.72
CA GLY A 186 7.88 5.86 11.49
C GLY A 186 8.59 5.19 12.65
N ALA A 187 9.58 5.86 13.25
CA ALA A 187 10.36 5.34 14.37
C ALA A 187 9.56 5.17 15.68
N LEU A 188 8.35 5.71 15.75
CA LEU A 188 7.44 5.56 16.89
C LEU A 188 6.52 4.33 16.78
N GLY A 189 6.69 3.50 15.74
CA GLY A 189 5.88 2.31 15.54
C GLY A 189 4.55 2.58 14.87
N ALA A 190 3.49 1.89 15.31
CA ALA A 190 2.16 2.05 14.73
C ALA A 190 1.04 1.82 15.77
N ASP A 191 -0.04 2.57 15.58
CA ASP A 191 -1.29 2.43 16.32
C ASP A 191 -2.33 1.74 15.44
N PHE A 192 -3.19 0.92 16.04
CA PHE A 192 -4.35 0.33 15.35
C PHE A 192 -5.65 0.67 16.06
N PHE A 193 -6.72 0.75 15.28
CA PHE A 193 -8.08 1.03 15.73
C PHE A 193 -9.02 0.06 15.01
N ALA A 194 -9.84 -0.69 15.75
CA ALA A 194 -10.79 -1.65 15.21
C ALA A 194 -12.04 -1.69 16.09
N GLY A 195 -13.11 -1.02 15.65
CA GLY A 195 -14.26 -0.76 16.53
C GLY A 195 -13.83 0.00 17.77
N ASP A 196 -14.11 -0.56 18.95
CA ASP A 196 -13.70 0.01 20.24
C ASP A 196 -12.27 -0.39 20.65
N LEU A 197 -11.62 -1.28 19.89
CA LEU A 197 -10.25 -1.71 20.18
C LEU A 197 -9.26 -0.65 19.69
N HIS A 198 -8.29 -0.35 20.55
CA HIS A 198 -7.14 0.49 20.22
C HIS A 198 -5.89 -0.09 20.89
N GLY A 199 -4.80 -0.10 20.17
CA GLY A 199 -3.51 -0.52 20.70
C GLY A 199 -2.37 0.10 19.94
N HIS A 200 -1.20 0.07 20.56
CA HIS A 200 0.06 0.56 20.01
C HIS A 200 1.10 -0.56 20.01
N CYS A 201 1.98 -0.54 19.03
CA CYS A 201 3.17 -1.36 19.01
C CYS A 201 4.38 -0.52 18.61
N ASP A 202 5.38 -0.47 19.49
CA ASP A 202 6.68 0.12 19.18
C ASP A 202 7.36 -0.63 18.02
N THR A 203 8.24 0.06 17.31
CA THR A 203 9.10 -0.59 16.33
C THR A 203 10.50 -0.86 16.89
N ILE A 204 11.27 -1.70 16.22
CA ILE A 204 12.66 -1.97 16.56
C ILE A 204 13.54 -0.79 16.12
N ARG A 205 14.60 -0.51 16.89
CA ARG A 205 15.61 0.51 16.53
C ARG A 205 16.55 -0.07 15.48
N VAL A 206 16.69 0.61 14.37
CA VAL A 206 17.57 0.23 13.26
C VAL A 206 18.38 1.44 12.76
N GLU A 207 19.50 1.17 12.11
CA GLU A 207 20.23 2.19 11.35
C GLU A 207 19.56 2.38 9.99
N VAL A 208 18.86 3.51 9.82
CA VAL A 208 18.11 3.82 8.61
C VAL A 208 19.05 4.25 7.49
N LYS A 209 18.96 3.58 6.33
CA LYS A 209 19.68 3.92 5.10
C LYS A 209 18.75 4.51 4.04
N ASP A 210 17.55 3.94 3.91
CA ASP A 210 16.56 4.36 2.91
C ASP A 210 15.16 3.92 3.36
N THR A 211 14.26 4.88 3.59
CA THR A 211 12.90 4.59 4.03
C THR A 211 11.96 4.16 2.89
N THR A 212 12.47 4.11 1.64
CA THR A 212 11.67 3.70 0.48
C THR A 212 11.16 2.28 0.64
N GLY A 213 9.85 2.10 0.56
CA GLY A 213 9.21 0.80 0.68
C GLY A 213 8.98 0.30 2.11
N ALA A 214 9.39 1.04 3.16
CA ALA A 214 9.14 0.63 4.54
C ALA A 214 7.62 0.51 4.85
N GLY A 215 6.83 1.48 4.38
CA GLY A 215 5.36 1.44 4.48
C GLY A 215 4.74 0.29 3.68
N ASP A 216 5.27 0.02 2.48
CA ASP A 216 4.82 -1.09 1.62
C ASP A 216 5.17 -2.44 2.24
N ALA A 217 6.35 -2.56 2.88
CA ALA A 217 6.77 -3.75 3.60
C ALA A 217 5.90 -3.98 4.84
N PHE A 218 5.65 -2.93 5.63
CA PHE A 218 4.70 -2.97 6.74
C PHE A 218 3.35 -3.52 6.28
N LEU A 219 2.77 -2.89 5.25
CA LEU A 219 1.46 -3.29 4.74
C LEU A 219 1.45 -4.74 4.24
N GLY A 220 2.43 -5.12 3.41
CA GLY A 220 2.51 -6.48 2.89
C GLY A 220 2.65 -7.54 3.99
N ALA A 221 3.40 -7.25 5.06
CA ALA A 221 3.53 -8.10 6.24
C ALA A 221 2.24 -8.15 7.06
N PHE A 222 1.54 -7.03 7.23
CA PHE A 222 0.26 -7.00 7.91
C PHE A 222 -0.81 -7.82 7.17
N LEU A 223 -0.91 -7.67 5.84
CA LEU A 223 -1.84 -8.45 5.01
C LEU A 223 -1.50 -9.95 5.02
N HIS A 224 -0.21 -10.31 5.03
CA HIS A 224 0.21 -11.71 5.24
C HIS A 224 -0.32 -12.25 6.56
N GLY A 225 -0.15 -11.49 7.64
CA GLY A 225 -0.62 -11.86 8.95
C GLY A 225 -2.15 -12.04 9.01
N LEU A 226 -2.93 -11.16 8.39
CA LEU A 226 -4.38 -11.31 8.29
C LEU A 226 -4.78 -12.60 7.54
N LEU A 227 -4.09 -12.94 6.45
CA LEU A 227 -4.37 -14.15 5.67
C LEU A 227 -4.02 -15.44 6.43
N THR A 228 -2.93 -15.44 7.21
CA THR A 228 -2.47 -16.63 7.96
C THR A 228 -3.32 -16.92 9.18
N GLN A 229 -3.92 -15.91 9.81
CA GLN A 229 -4.81 -16.10 10.95
C GLN A 229 -6.14 -16.78 10.58
N SER A 230 -6.46 -16.95 9.30
CA SER A 230 -7.79 -17.42 8.83
C SER A 230 -8.95 -16.65 9.46
N ALA A 231 -8.68 -15.44 9.94
CA ALA A 231 -9.53 -14.71 10.82
C ALA A 231 -10.66 -14.03 10.04
N ASP A 232 -11.85 -14.13 10.55
CA ASP A 232 -12.90 -13.16 10.28
C ASP A 232 -12.45 -11.80 10.86
N LEU A 233 -12.43 -10.75 10.04
CA LEU A 233 -12.04 -9.40 10.48
C LEU A 233 -12.92 -8.88 11.62
N ASP A 234 -14.13 -9.40 11.77
CA ASP A 234 -15.06 -9.02 12.84
C ASP A 234 -14.71 -9.62 14.21
N HIS A 235 -13.85 -10.64 14.24
CA HIS A 235 -13.49 -11.37 15.46
C HIS A 235 -12.03 -11.25 15.86
N LEU A 236 -11.31 -10.25 15.34
CA LEU A 236 -9.93 -9.99 15.76
C LEU A 236 -9.91 -9.39 17.16
N CYS A 237 -9.22 -10.05 18.09
CA CYS A 237 -8.97 -9.49 19.40
C CYS A 237 -7.73 -8.58 19.40
N GLU A 238 -7.65 -7.70 20.42
CA GLU A 238 -6.53 -6.76 20.60
C GLU A 238 -5.17 -7.48 20.55
N LYS A 239 -5.04 -8.62 21.25
CA LYS A 239 -3.80 -9.42 21.27
C LYS A 239 -3.36 -9.86 19.86
N THR A 240 -4.32 -10.24 19.02
CA THR A 240 -4.02 -10.64 17.62
C THR A 240 -3.58 -9.43 16.81
N LEU A 241 -4.31 -8.32 16.87
CA LEU A 241 -3.96 -7.08 16.17
C LEU A 241 -2.59 -6.57 16.58
N THR A 242 -2.28 -6.57 17.90
CA THR A 242 -0.96 -6.18 18.39
C THR A 242 0.15 -7.03 17.77
N LYS A 243 -0.02 -8.36 17.72
CA LYS A 243 0.98 -9.24 17.09
C LYS A 243 1.17 -8.94 15.60
N LEU A 244 0.07 -8.71 14.87
CA LEU A 244 0.11 -8.38 13.44
C LEU A 244 0.83 -7.05 13.20
N VAL A 245 0.54 -6.03 14.00
CA VAL A 245 1.18 -4.71 13.88
C VAL A 245 2.66 -4.78 14.27
N CYS A 246 3.01 -5.51 15.33
CA CYS A 246 4.43 -5.69 15.72
C CYS A 246 5.22 -6.41 14.62
N PHE A 247 4.69 -7.49 14.06
CA PHE A 247 5.32 -8.19 12.93
C PHE A 247 5.52 -7.25 11.73
N ALA A 248 4.51 -6.46 11.40
CA ALA A 248 4.54 -5.50 10.30
C ALA A 248 5.55 -4.35 10.57
N ASN A 249 5.63 -3.84 11.81
CA ASN A 249 6.61 -2.83 12.21
C ASN A 249 8.05 -3.32 12.00
N ILE A 250 8.35 -4.57 12.41
CA ILE A 250 9.67 -5.17 12.22
C ILE A 250 9.99 -5.27 10.73
N ALA A 251 9.04 -5.72 9.90
CA ALA A 251 9.25 -5.81 8.45
C ALA A 251 9.55 -4.43 7.82
N GLY A 252 8.81 -3.40 8.21
CA GLY A 252 9.05 -2.03 7.76
C GLY A 252 10.42 -1.49 8.21
N ALA A 253 10.78 -1.70 9.47
CA ALA A 253 12.05 -1.25 10.03
C ALA A 253 13.25 -1.94 9.36
N LEU A 254 13.20 -3.26 9.17
CA LEU A 254 14.27 -4.00 8.48
C LEU A 254 14.40 -3.56 7.01
N THR A 255 13.31 -3.28 6.32
CA THR A 255 13.35 -2.73 4.95
C THR A 255 14.12 -1.42 4.91
N ALA A 256 13.96 -0.55 5.91
CA ALA A 256 14.65 0.73 5.97
C ALA A 256 16.18 0.63 6.18
N THR A 257 16.72 -0.53 6.49
CA THR A 257 18.19 -0.76 6.63
C THR A 257 18.90 -0.99 5.30
N GLY A 258 18.17 -1.25 4.24
CA GLY A 258 18.70 -1.45 2.88
C GLY A 258 18.52 -0.22 1.99
N LYS A 259 18.97 -0.31 0.72
CA LYS A 259 18.68 0.66 -0.33
C LYS A 259 17.64 0.12 -1.30
N GLY A 260 16.66 0.94 -1.65
CA GLY A 260 15.54 0.60 -2.50
C GLY A 260 14.46 -0.21 -1.76
N ALA A 261 13.35 -0.50 -2.44
CA ALA A 261 12.17 -1.12 -1.83
C ALA A 261 12.24 -2.67 -1.87
N ILE A 262 11.99 -3.29 -3.03
CA ILE A 262 11.80 -4.75 -3.16
C ILE A 262 13.01 -5.53 -2.67
N ASN A 263 14.23 -5.10 -3.02
CA ASN A 263 15.46 -5.79 -2.68
C ASN A 263 15.83 -5.69 -1.19
N SER A 264 15.28 -4.72 -0.46
CA SER A 264 15.54 -4.49 0.95
C SER A 264 14.49 -5.13 1.87
N MET A 265 13.41 -5.68 1.32
CA MET A 265 12.38 -6.36 2.10
C MET A 265 12.96 -7.62 2.74
N PRO A 266 12.75 -7.84 4.07
CA PRO A 266 13.31 -8.99 4.79
C PRO A 266 12.62 -10.31 4.43
N GLU A 267 13.32 -11.42 4.70
CA GLU A 267 12.73 -12.76 4.74
C GLU A 267 12.04 -13.00 6.10
N VAL A 268 11.16 -14.01 6.16
CA VAL A 268 10.38 -14.31 7.37
C VAL A 268 11.28 -14.62 8.57
N GLU A 269 12.38 -15.32 8.35
CA GLU A 269 13.35 -15.69 9.39
C GLU A 269 14.03 -14.47 10.00
N GLU A 270 14.25 -13.41 9.21
CA GLU A 270 14.84 -12.17 9.69
C GLU A 270 13.87 -11.42 10.61
N ILE A 271 12.59 -11.37 10.25
CA ILE A 271 11.55 -10.76 11.07
C ILE A 271 11.38 -11.52 12.39
N CYS A 272 11.33 -12.86 12.32
CA CYS A 272 11.12 -13.72 13.49
C CYS A 272 12.22 -13.61 14.56
N ARG A 273 13.42 -13.13 14.22
CA ARG A 273 14.50 -12.90 15.21
C ARG A 273 14.22 -11.77 16.18
N PHE A 274 13.27 -10.91 15.87
CA PHE A 274 12.92 -9.73 16.67
C PHE A 274 11.55 -9.85 17.37
N LEU A 275 10.84 -10.96 17.19
CA LEU A 275 9.59 -11.29 17.91
C LEU A 275 9.90 -11.99 19.24
#